data_4d07a331a7e597f3eba5803265138e59
#
_entry.id   4d07a331a7e597f3eba5803265138e59
#
_cell.length_a   1.000
_cell.length_b   1.000
_cell.length_c   1.000
_cell.angle_alpha   90.00
_cell.angle_beta   90.00
_cell.angle_gamma   90.00
#
_symmetry.space_group_name_H-M   'P 1'
#
loop_
_entity.id
_entity.type
_entity.pdbx_description
1 polymer ?
#
loop_
_entity_poly.entity_id
_entity_poly.type
_entity_poly.pdbx_seq_one_letter_code
_entity_poly.pdbx_strand_id
1 'polypeptide(L)'
;MKNQIVIISLILCMILLSFCKKGGSEPTPDPIVPDPVLPKINITIDKSTKYQTIDGFGFFGAADVWWAGAGSLWNDAWGEKVISDLGITIWRNEIFPPSIAGANQDADWAKQKPVVQGLKEKADKYNLNLKFIATVWSPPADLKWECNFSWAGDLAATRNAGAVSTKNGGTLNPNKYTEYADWLKSNIQLYKDAGVDLYGLSLQNELMFRQTFNSCMYTSAWFNEMANTVVPKIKANYPNVKIFGAENMLDMEGKDENWSVFYHSGIKKSVTTTANIDILAVHGYSDGIAASSGSALAKMWTNHAAQFSTPMNKQAWMTETSGYVDAWEKTGDKPGALNLAMDIHSGLYFGNMSAWVWWQGSQGTMNEFSLMNGTTTGKKYSVSKQFYRYIRPGAVRVKSTSSDQDFFVTAFLNTAKGTHTIVIINSGSADKAVSIKGNDLPTTFKMYRTNSGTENCTYIKDVNSGVSNSFAVPAKTIVTLQAGGDAL
;
A
#
# COMPACT_ATOMS: atom_id res chain seq x y z
N MET A 1 27.81 2.14 -61.79
CA MET A 1 28.45 3.24 -62.53
C MET A 1 28.74 4.37 -61.55
N LYS A 2 29.98 4.72 -61.57
CA LYS A 2 30.67 5.93 -61.02
C LYS A 2 30.80 6.09 -59.52
N ASN A 3 32.02 5.72 -59.09
CA ASN A 3 32.78 6.19 -57.95
C ASN A 3 32.95 7.71 -57.97
N GLN A 4 32.99 8.34 -56.80
CA GLN A 4 33.90 9.48 -56.57
C GLN A 4 34.48 9.41 -55.20
N ILE A 5 35.80 9.34 -55.20
CA ILE A 5 36.81 9.48 -54.14
C ILE A 5 36.99 10.98 -53.92
N VAL A 6 37.00 11.45 -52.69
CA VAL A 6 37.55 12.78 -52.33
C VAL A 6 38.67 12.65 -51.31
N ILE A 7 39.77 13.25 -51.71
CA ILE A 7 41.12 13.23 -51.17
C ILE A 7 41.21 14.09 -49.92
N ILE A 8 41.97 13.58 -48.93
CA ILE A 8 42.46 14.26 -47.75
C ILE A 8 43.66 15.15 -48.12
N SER A 9 43.61 16.43 -47.78
CA SER A 9 44.78 17.31 -47.77
C SER A 9 45.22 17.63 -46.35
N LEU A 10 46.38 17.07 -46.01
CA LEU A 10 47.17 17.50 -44.83
C LEU A 10 47.85 18.84 -45.15
N ILE A 11 47.66 19.84 -44.33
CA ILE A 11 48.50 21.02 -44.28
C ILE A 11 49.26 21.01 -42.95
N LEU A 12 50.55 20.82 -43.09
CA LEU A 12 51.54 20.89 -42.02
C LEU A 12 51.97 22.35 -41.88
N CYS A 13 51.65 23.00 -40.77
CA CYS A 13 52.18 24.32 -40.43
C CYS A 13 53.16 24.22 -39.27
N MET A 14 54.43 24.29 -39.59
CA MET A 14 55.50 24.53 -38.59
C MET A 14 55.44 25.97 -38.14
N ILE A 15 55.27 26.19 -36.82
CA ILE A 15 55.52 27.50 -36.21
C ILE A 15 56.62 27.38 -35.19
N LEU A 16 57.62 28.23 -35.41
CA LEU A 16 58.87 28.41 -34.64
C LEU A 16 58.55 28.83 -33.18
N LEU A 17 59.23 28.15 -32.26
CA LEU A 17 59.25 28.48 -30.85
C LEU A 17 60.11 29.70 -30.60
N SER A 18 59.53 30.82 -30.22
CA SER A 18 60.22 31.92 -29.57
C SER A 18 60.01 31.87 -28.08
N PHE A 19 61.05 31.54 -27.32
CA PHE A 19 61.00 31.58 -25.86
C PHE A 19 60.95 33.04 -25.38
N CYS A 20 59.83 33.48 -24.85
CA CYS A 20 59.77 34.64 -23.94
C CYS A 20 59.47 34.12 -22.52
N LYS A 21 60.49 34.18 -21.65
CA LYS A 21 60.29 34.06 -20.20
C LYS A 21 59.40 35.22 -19.71
N LYS A 22 58.12 34.99 -19.42
CA LYS A 22 57.36 35.86 -18.55
C LYS A 22 57.08 35.09 -17.25
N GLY A 23 57.44 35.72 -16.12
CA GLY A 23 57.18 35.18 -14.80
C GLY A 23 55.65 34.92 -14.65
N GLY A 24 55.31 33.64 -14.58
CA GLY A 24 53.95 33.24 -14.26
C GLY A 24 53.77 33.35 -12.75
N SER A 25 52.89 34.23 -12.30
CA SER A 25 52.26 34.09 -10.99
C SER A 25 51.49 32.76 -11.00
N GLU A 26 51.75 31.88 -10.04
CA GLU A 26 50.94 30.71 -9.82
C GLU A 26 49.46 31.14 -9.72
N PRO A 27 48.50 30.39 -10.33
CA PRO A 27 47.10 30.70 -10.16
C PRO A 27 46.80 30.59 -8.66
N THR A 28 46.35 31.68 -8.08
CA THR A 28 45.76 31.65 -6.73
C THR A 28 44.71 30.57 -6.72
N PRO A 29 44.75 29.60 -5.78
CA PRO A 29 43.66 28.62 -5.68
C PRO A 29 42.35 29.35 -5.50
N ASP A 30 41.33 28.90 -6.26
CA ASP A 30 39.98 29.43 -6.10
C ASP A 30 39.62 29.43 -4.62
N PRO A 31 38.99 30.48 -4.12
CA PRO A 31 38.57 30.53 -2.73
C PRO A 31 37.68 29.32 -2.45
N ILE A 32 38.06 28.51 -1.46
CA ILE A 32 37.25 27.42 -0.95
C ILE A 32 35.96 28.05 -0.46
N VAL A 33 34.90 27.98 -1.28
CA VAL A 33 33.55 28.36 -0.86
C VAL A 33 33.11 27.30 0.16
N PRO A 34 32.93 27.65 1.43
CA PRO A 34 32.49 26.68 2.40
C PRO A 34 31.14 26.10 1.97
N ASP A 35 30.97 24.79 2.12
CA ASP A 35 29.68 24.13 1.86
C ASP A 35 28.54 24.90 2.55
N PRO A 36 27.42 25.14 1.89
CA PRO A 36 26.34 25.89 2.47
C PRO A 36 25.85 25.20 3.76
N VAL A 37 25.83 25.95 4.84
CA VAL A 37 25.30 25.46 6.12
C VAL A 37 23.80 25.24 5.98
N LEU A 38 23.38 23.98 5.89
CA LEU A 38 21.96 23.63 5.77
C LEU A 38 21.19 24.03 7.03
N PRO A 39 19.97 24.60 6.88
CA PRO A 39 19.10 24.86 8.00
C PRO A 39 18.81 23.57 8.79
N LYS A 40 19.01 23.62 10.11
CA LYS A 40 18.89 22.44 10.98
C LYS A 40 17.47 22.28 11.48
N ILE A 41 16.94 21.05 11.41
CA ILE A 41 15.68 20.64 11.99
C ILE A 41 15.89 19.49 12.99
N ASN A 42 14.95 19.35 13.92
CA ASN A 42 14.96 18.29 14.91
C ASN A 42 13.76 17.35 14.70
N ILE A 43 14.03 16.06 14.65
CA ILE A 43 13.05 15.01 14.74
C ILE A 43 13.13 14.39 16.13
N THR A 44 11.99 14.32 16.83
CA THR A 44 11.89 13.72 18.15
C THR A 44 11.10 12.43 18.09
N ILE A 45 11.67 11.34 18.63
CA ILE A 45 11.04 10.02 18.75
C ILE A 45 10.77 9.75 20.23
N ASP A 46 9.50 9.48 20.56
CA ASP A 46 9.07 9.09 21.90
C ASP A 46 8.53 7.65 21.87
N LYS A 47 9.34 6.71 22.32
CA LYS A 47 9.00 5.28 22.36
C LYS A 47 7.99 4.91 23.44
N SER A 48 7.74 5.79 24.40
CA SER A 48 6.77 5.56 25.48
C SER A 48 5.33 5.68 24.98
N THR A 49 5.08 6.55 24.00
CA THR A 49 3.78 6.73 23.36
C THR A 49 3.65 5.79 22.16
N LYS A 50 2.81 4.78 22.30
CA LYS A 50 2.59 3.71 21.32
C LYS A 50 1.22 3.85 20.65
N TYR A 51 1.14 3.43 19.41
CA TYR A 51 -0.07 3.42 18.60
C TYR A 51 -0.34 2.01 18.04
N GLN A 52 -0.79 1.89 16.80
CA GLN A 52 -1.12 0.62 16.18
C GLN A 52 0.11 -0.29 16.01
N THR A 53 -0.17 -1.59 16.00
CA THR A 53 0.77 -2.61 15.55
C THR A 53 0.54 -2.86 14.07
N ILE A 54 1.60 -2.96 13.30
CA ILE A 54 1.54 -3.22 11.87
C ILE A 54 1.29 -4.70 11.59
N ASP A 55 0.28 -4.97 10.76
CA ASP A 55 -0.04 -6.30 10.24
C ASP A 55 0.70 -6.61 8.95
N GLY A 56 0.95 -5.60 8.14
CA GLY A 56 1.73 -5.77 6.93
C GLY A 56 1.42 -4.79 5.81
N PHE A 57 2.13 -5.02 4.70
CA PHE A 57 2.02 -4.27 3.45
C PHE A 57 1.95 -5.23 2.27
N GLY A 58 1.27 -4.83 1.22
CA GLY A 58 1.17 -5.66 0.04
C GLY A 58 0.40 -5.04 -1.10
N PHE A 59 -0.15 -5.89 -1.94
CA PHE A 59 -0.98 -5.47 -3.04
C PHE A 59 -1.97 -6.56 -3.47
N PHE A 60 -2.99 -6.12 -4.21
CA PHE A 60 -3.91 -7.01 -4.91
C PHE A 60 -3.25 -7.53 -6.18
N GLY A 61 -3.29 -8.82 -6.39
CA GLY A 61 -3.01 -9.52 -7.64
C GLY A 61 -1.88 -8.98 -8.50
N ALA A 62 -1.80 -9.53 -9.68
CA ALA A 62 -0.93 -9.06 -10.73
C ALA A 62 -1.56 -9.49 -12.07
N ALA A 63 -2.15 -8.57 -12.80
CA ALA A 63 -2.92 -8.88 -14.00
C ALA A 63 -2.10 -9.58 -15.08
N ASP A 64 -0.81 -9.25 -15.19
CA ASP A 64 0.13 -9.90 -16.10
C ASP A 64 0.69 -11.24 -15.59
N VAL A 65 0.38 -11.61 -14.35
CA VAL A 65 0.82 -12.87 -13.73
C VAL A 65 -0.29 -13.91 -13.64
N TRP A 66 -1.55 -13.51 -13.45
CA TRP A 66 -2.64 -14.48 -13.35
C TRP A 66 -3.98 -14.04 -13.98
N TRP A 67 -4.15 -12.76 -14.31
CA TRP A 67 -5.40 -12.21 -14.82
C TRP A 67 -5.38 -12.03 -16.33
N ALA A 68 -6.52 -11.65 -16.92
CA ALA A 68 -6.66 -11.18 -18.29
C ALA A 68 -5.99 -12.05 -19.38
N GLY A 69 -6.05 -13.37 -19.21
CA GLY A 69 -5.55 -14.30 -20.22
C GLY A 69 -4.02 -14.41 -20.30
N ALA A 70 -3.30 -13.89 -19.35
CA ALA A 70 -1.88 -14.21 -19.19
C ALA A 70 -1.71 -15.74 -19.14
N GLY A 71 -0.89 -16.28 -20.04
CA GLY A 71 -0.85 -17.73 -20.27
C GLY A 71 -0.19 -18.54 -19.18
N SER A 72 0.70 -17.97 -18.42
CA SER A 72 1.33 -18.59 -17.27
C SER A 72 1.54 -17.57 -16.24
N LEU A 73 1.37 -17.95 -15.36
CA LEU A 73 0.89 -17.61 -14.19
C LEU A 73 1.92 -17.35 -13.09
N TRP A 74 2.88 -18.15 -12.90
CA TRP A 74 3.94 -17.94 -11.94
C TRP A 74 5.26 -17.60 -12.63
N ASN A 75 5.92 -16.54 -12.15
CA ASN A 75 7.27 -16.16 -12.57
C ASN A 75 8.16 -16.07 -11.34
N ASP A 76 9.17 -16.92 -11.25
CA ASP A 76 10.06 -17.04 -10.11
C ASP A 76 10.85 -15.74 -9.83
N ALA A 77 11.33 -15.06 -10.87
CA ALA A 77 12.04 -13.80 -10.73
C ALA A 77 11.11 -12.67 -10.23
N TRP A 78 9.84 -12.66 -10.66
CA TRP A 78 8.84 -11.75 -10.15
C TRP A 78 8.56 -12.03 -8.66
N GLY A 79 8.35 -13.32 -8.30
CA GLY A 79 8.15 -13.71 -6.90
C GLY A 79 9.32 -13.33 -6.01
N GLU A 80 10.54 -13.54 -6.48
CA GLU A 80 11.75 -13.09 -5.76
C GLU A 80 11.73 -11.55 -5.57
N LYS A 81 11.38 -10.81 -6.62
CA LYS A 81 11.33 -9.35 -6.58
C LYS A 81 10.34 -8.82 -5.56
N VAL A 82 9.14 -9.39 -5.48
CA VAL A 82 8.11 -8.88 -4.56
C VAL A 82 8.31 -9.35 -3.11
N ILE A 83 8.85 -10.54 -2.90
CA ILE A 83 9.08 -11.08 -1.55
C ILE A 83 10.39 -10.55 -0.95
N SER A 84 11.52 -10.74 -1.63
CA SER A 84 12.83 -10.44 -1.04
C SER A 84 13.25 -8.99 -1.21
N ASP A 85 12.88 -8.32 -2.31
CA ASP A 85 13.28 -6.94 -2.58
C ASP A 85 12.23 -5.93 -2.09
N LEU A 86 10.97 -6.03 -2.53
CA LEU A 86 9.89 -5.15 -2.06
C LEU A 86 9.50 -5.43 -0.61
N GLY A 87 9.48 -6.70 -0.23
CA GLY A 87 9.19 -7.14 1.12
C GLY A 87 7.69 -7.19 1.47
N ILE A 88 6.82 -7.58 0.53
CA ILE A 88 5.39 -7.72 0.84
C ILE A 88 5.17 -8.76 1.95
N THR A 89 4.12 -8.54 2.72
CA THR A 89 3.67 -9.43 3.80
C THR A 89 2.18 -9.68 3.76
N ILE A 90 1.49 -9.08 2.79
CA ILE A 90 0.07 -9.32 2.48
C ILE A 90 -0.06 -9.52 0.97
N TRP A 91 -0.78 -10.57 0.58
CA TRP A 91 -1.23 -10.83 -0.77
C TRP A 91 -2.74 -10.88 -0.80
N ARG A 92 -3.40 -10.06 -1.63
CA ARG A 92 -4.86 -10.00 -1.76
C ARG A 92 -5.30 -10.59 -3.08
N ASN A 93 -6.26 -11.53 -3.04
CA ASN A 93 -6.91 -12.14 -4.20
C ASN A 93 -8.41 -11.80 -4.26
N GLU A 94 -9.00 -11.98 -5.44
CA GLU A 94 -10.43 -12.05 -5.63
C GLU A 94 -10.92 -13.49 -5.49
N ILE A 95 -12.10 -13.67 -4.89
CA ILE A 95 -12.89 -14.90 -4.98
C ILE A 95 -13.91 -14.71 -6.08
N PHE A 96 -13.71 -15.40 -7.20
CA PHE A 96 -14.60 -15.34 -8.34
C PHE A 96 -15.82 -16.26 -8.17
N PRO A 97 -17.02 -15.80 -8.51
CA PRO A 97 -18.20 -16.65 -8.48
C PRO A 97 -18.21 -17.66 -9.64
N PRO A 98 -18.84 -18.83 -9.46
CA PRO A 98 -18.96 -19.80 -10.54
C PRO A 98 -19.89 -19.29 -11.64
N SER A 99 -19.59 -19.69 -12.88
CA SER A 99 -20.50 -19.62 -14.06
C SER A 99 -21.15 -18.27 -14.35
N ILE A 100 -20.46 -17.17 -14.06
CA ILE A 100 -20.90 -15.85 -14.49
C ILE A 100 -20.12 -15.45 -15.75
N ALA A 101 -20.76 -14.84 -16.74
CA ALA A 101 -20.07 -14.36 -17.92
C ALA A 101 -18.91 -13.41 -17.57
N GLY A 102 -17.67 -13.80 -17.91
CA GLY A 102 -16.44 -13.10 -17.57
C GLY A 102 -15.86 -13.40 -16.17
N ALA A 103 -16.45 -14.35 -15.41
CA ALA A 103 -15.88 -14.91 -14.21
C ALA A 103 -16.15 -16.42 -14.19
N ASN A 104 -15.15 -17.20 -13.82
CA ASN A 104 -15.26 -18.64 -13.69
C ASN A 104 -14.37 -19.07 -12.52
N GLN A 105 -14.99 -19.49 -11.41
CA GLN A 105 -14.27 -19.83 -10.19
C GLN A 105 -13.12 -20.81 -10.43
N ASP A 106 -13.37 -21.90 -11.15
CA ASP A 106 -12.36 -22.95 -11.35
C ASP A 106 -11.22 -22.49 -12.27
N ALA A 107 -11.56 -21.80 -13.36
CA ALA A 107 -10.57 -21.27 -14.30
C ALA A 107 -9.73 -20.14 -13.66
N ASP A 108 -10.36 -19.27 -12.87
CA ASP A 108 -9.67 -18.18 -12.20
C ASP A 108 -8.83 -18.69 -11.03
N TRP A 109 -9.33 -19.68 -10.26
CA TRP A 109 -8.52 -20.35 -9.24
C TRP A 109 -7.34 -21.11 -9.84
N ALA A 110 -7.53 -21.79 -10.98
CA ALA A 110 -6.43 -22.46 -11.69
C ALA A 110 -5.29 -21.50 -12.07
N LYS A 111 -5.60 -20.24 -12.32
CA LYS A 111 -4.60 -19.18 -12.54
C LYS A 111 -3.99 -18.63 -11.24
N GLN A 112 -4.79 -18.43 -10.22
CA GLN A 112 -4.32 -17.88 -8.93
C GLN A 112 -3.48 -18.87 -8.13
N LYS A 113 -3.84 -20.16 -8.15
CA LYS A 113 -3.21 -21.20 -7.34
C LYS A 113 -1.68 -21.27 -7.48
N PRO A 114 -1.08 -21.33 -8.70
CA PRO A 114 0.38 -21.34 -8.85
C PRO A 114 1.05 -20.10 -8.25
N VAL A 115 0.42 -18.94 -8.35
CA VAL A 115 0.94 -17.69 -7.78
C VAL A 115 0.92 -17.74 -6.25
N VAL A 116 -0.18 -18.19 -5.67
CA VAL A 116 -0.33 -18.36 -4.22
C VAL A 116 0.71 -19.34 -3.69
N GLN A 117 0.89 -20.49 -4.35
CA GLN A 117 1.88 -21.50 -3.96
C GLN A 117 3.31 -20.99 -4.10
N GLY A 118 3.65 -20.35 -5.23
CA GLY A 118 4.98 -19.80 -5.45
C GLY A 118 5.33 -18.68 -4.47
N LEU A 119 4.38 -17.77 -4.17
CA LEU A 119 4.57 -16.74 -3.16
C LEU A 119 4.78 -17.33 -1.76
N LYS A 120 4.03 -18.39 -1.41
CA LYS A 120 4.20 -19.12 -0.14
C LYS A 120 5.59 -19.75 -0.06
N GLU A 121 6.02 -20.43 -1.10
CA GLU A 121 7.36 -21.04 -1.18
C GLU A 121 8.47 -19.99 -1.02
N LYS A 122 8.34 -18.84 -1.70
CA LYS A 122 9.30 -17.76 -1.55
C LYS A 122 9.30 -17.16 -0.14
N ALA A 123 8.12 -16.97 0.45
CA ALA A 123 8.01 -16.48 1.80
C ALA A 123 8.65 -17.43 2.80
N ASP A 124 8.43 -18.75 2.66
CA ASP A 124 9.06 -19.78 3.51
C ASP A 124 10.57 -19.79 3.39
N LYS A 125 11.11 -19.67 2.15
CA LYS A 125 12.55 -19.56 1.90
C LYS A 125 13.21 -18.46 2.73
N TYR A 126 12.50 -17.33 2.90
CA TYR A 126 12.99 -16.18 3.67
C TYR A 126 12.49 -16.14 5.12
N ASN A 127 11.82 -17.21 5.58
CA ASN A 127 11.19 -17.27 6.90
C ASN A 127 10.24 -16.08 7.17
N LEU A 128 9.45 -15.73 6.17
CA LEU A 128 8.48 -14.64 6.23
C LEU A 128 7.06 -15.16 6.40
N ASN A 129 6.31 -14.53 7.29
CA ASN A 129 4.88 -14.82 7.43
C ASN A 129 4.09 -13.95 6.43
N LEU A 130 3.85 -14.48 5.22
CA LEU A 130 3.00 -13.86 4.21
C LEU A 130 1.54 -14.18 4.51
N LYS A 131 0.74 -13.14 4.70
CA LYS A 131 -0.71 -13.25 4.90
C LYS A 131 -1.41 -13.27 3.54
N PHE A 132 -2.15 -14.35 3.28
CA PHE A 132 -3.05 -14.42 2.13
C PHE A 132 -4.44 -13.97 2.56
N ILE A 133 -4.98 -12.96 1.88
CA ILE A 133 -6.33 -12.47 2.10
C ILE A 133 -7.12 -12.51 0.81
N ALA A 134 -8.43 -12.67 0.92
CA ALA A 134 -9.31 -12.75 -0.24
C ALA A 134 -10.58 -11.94 -0.04
N THR A 135 -11.08 -11.39 -1.13
CA THR A 135 -12.28 -10.54 -1.16
C THR A 135 -13.27 -11.03 -2.21
N VAL A 136 -14.55 -10.98 -1.90
CA VAL A 136 -15.65 -11.29 -2.83
C VAL A 136 -16.11 -10.01 -3.51
N TRP A 137 -16.12 -9.98 -4.86
CA TRP A 137 -16.77 -8.93 -5.63
C TRP A 137 -18.24 -9.21 -5.86
N SER A 138 -18.61 -10.48 -6.06
CA SER A 138 -19.98 -10.91 -6.17
C SER A 138 -20.15 -12.33 -5.66
N PRO A 139 -21.21 -12.62 -4.89
CA PRO A 139 -21.68 -13.99 -4.71
C PRO A 139 -22.08 -14.63 -6.05
N PRO A 140 -22.23 -15.97 -6.11
CA PRO A 140 -22.89 -16.62 -7.24
C PRO A 140 -24.23 -15.97 -7.58
N ALA A 141 -24.51 -15.81 -8.89
CA ALA A 141 -25.68 -15.05 -9.35
C ALA A 141 -27.03 -15.64 -8.87
N ASP A 142 -27.11 -16.96 -8.78
CA ASP A 142 -28.28 -17.70 -8.30
C ASP A 142 -28.57 -17.51 -6.80
N LEU A 143 -27.60 -16.98 -6.06
CA LEU A 143 -27.78 -16.60 -4.67
C LEU A 143 -28.24 -15.14 -4.50
N LYS A 144 -28.43 -14.37 -5.57
CA LYS A 144 -28.74 -12.95 -5.51
C LYS A 144 -30.16 -12.64 -5.98
N TRP A 145 -30.70 -11.55 -5.44
CA TRP A 145 -31.90 -10.88 -5.92
C TRP A 145 -31.57 -9.49 -6.47
N GLU A 146 -32.39 -8.96 -7.35
CA GLU A 146 -32.37 -7.55 -7.67
C GLU A 146 -32.72 -6.71 -6.41
N CYS A 147 -32.20 -5.50 -6.37
CA CYS A 147 -32.45 -4.57 -5.28
C CYS A 147 -32.55 -3.14 -5.76
N ASN A 148 -33.17 -2.31 -4.95
CA ASN A 148 -33.27 -0.89 -5.16
C ASN A 148 -32.97 -0.14 -3.86
N PHE A 149 -31.94 0.67 -3.86
CA PHE A 149 -31.60 1.64 -2.83
C PHE A 149 -30.65 2.71 -3.38
N SER A 150 -30.60 3.88 -2.76
CA SER A 150 -29.84 5.02 -3.23
C SER A 150 -28.54 5.27 -2.46
N TRP A 151 -28.46 4.80 -1.22
CA TRP A 151 -27.30 5.02 -0.34
C TRP A 151 -27.21 3.98 0.79
N ALA A 152 -26.06 3.93 1.46
CA ALA A 152 -25.75 2.88 2.45
C ALA A 152 -26.73 2.79 3.64
N GLY A 153 -27.32 3.91 4.03
CA GLY A 153 -28.29 3.99 5.14
C GLY A 153 -29.74 4.05 4.71
N ASP A 154 -30.06 3.75 3.46
CA ASP A 154 -31.41 3.87 2.91
C ASP A 154 -32.41 2.93 3.61
N LEU A 155 -33.32 3.51 4.37
CA LEU A 155 -34.37 2.77 5.08
C LEU A 155 -35.56 2.36 4.16
N ALA A 156 -35.65 2.96 2.97
CA ALA A 156 -36.63 2.60 1.95
C ALA A 156 -36.12 1.53 0.98
N ALA A 157 -34.88 1.05 1.18
CA ALA A 157 -34.29 0.03 0.35
C ALA A 157 -35.12 -1.24 0.27
N THR A 158 -35.25 -1.79 -0.93
CA THR A 158 -36.05 -3.00 -1.20
C THR A 158 -35.20 -4.08 -1.86
N ARG A 159 -35.47 -5.32 -1.49
CA ARG A 159 -35.01 -6.53 -2.17
C ARG A 159 -36.19 -7.08 -3.00
N ASN A 160 -35.95 -7.30 -4.29
CA ASN A 160 -36.98 -7.80 -5.21
C ASN A 160 -36.99 -9.33 -5.15
N ALA A 161 -37.76 -9.88 -4.23
CA ALA A 161 -37.85 -11.32 -4.02
C ALA A 161 -38.24 -12.06 -5.32
N GLY A 162 -37.48 -13.09 -5.67
CA GLY A 162 -37.71 -13.90 -6.88
C GLY A 162 -37.10 -13.35 -8.17
N ALA A 163 -36.67 -12.10 -8.20
CA ALA A 163 -35.90 -11.59 -9.35
C ALA A 163 -34.43 -11.98 -9.19
N VAL A 164 -33.98 -12.92 -10.00
CA VAL A 164 -32.58 -13.37 -9.99
C VAL A 164 -31.69 -12.27 -10.59
N SER A 165 -30.68 -11.86 -9.84
CA SER A 165 -29.73 -10.88 -10.29
C SER A 165 -28.69 -11.51 -11.23
N THR A 166 -28.09 -10.65 -12.05
CA THR A 166 -26.91 -10.98 -12.83
C THR A 166 -25.64 -10.82 -11.95
N LYS A 167 -24.47 -10.98 -12.56
CA LYS A 167 -23.19 -10.70 -11.88
C LYS A 167 -23.05 -9.24 -11.43
N ASN A 168 -23.71 -8.30 -12.10
CA ASN A 168 -23.54 -6.86 -11.91
C ASN A 168 -24.64 -6.32 -10.98
N GLY A 169 -24.27 -5.91 -9.78
CA GLY A 169 -25.24 -5.37 -8.80
C GLY A 169 -26.11 -6.45 -8.17
N GLY A 170 -27.35 -6.07 -7.82
CA GLY A 170 -28.21 -6.89 -6.96
C GLY A 170 -27.70 -6.99 -5.54
N THR A 171 -28.34 -7.79 -4.72
CA THR A 171 -27.95 -8.07 -3.34
C THR A 171 -28.09 -9.55 -3.01
N LEU A 172 -27.38 -10.03 -2.01
CA LEU A 172 -27.50 -11.41 -1.57
C LEU A 172 -28.93 -11.68 -1.01
N ASN A 173 -29.54 -12.75 -1.50
CA ASN A 173 -30.83 -13.22 -1.02
C ASN A 173 -30.73 -13.68 0.44
N PRO A 174 -31.49 -13.11 1.38
CA PRO A 174 -31.37 -13.47 2.79
C PRO A 174 -31.71 -14.93 3.06
N ASN A 175 -32.54 -15.58 2.22
CA ASN A 175 -32.85 -17.01 2.32
C ASN A 175 -31.65 -17.90 1.87
N LYS A 176 -30.60 -17.32 1.35
CA LYS A 176 -29.40 -18.00 0.80
C LYS A 176 -28.12 -17.74 1.59
N TYR A 177 -28.22 -17.19 2.79
CA TYR A 177 -27.03 -16.92 3.62
C TYR A 177 -26.28 -18.20 4.02
N THR A 178 -26.97 -19.33 4.15
CA THR A 178 -26.31 -20.61 4.45
C THR A 178 -25.53 -21.11 3.25
N GLU A 179 -26.12 -21.12 2.07
CA GLU A 179 -25.49 -21.51 0.82
C GLU A 179 -24.29 -20.59 0.49
N TYR A 180 -24.42 -19.30 0.79
CA TYR A 180 -23.31 -18.35 0.64
C TYR A 180 -22.16 -18.68 1.59
N ALA A 181 -22.45 -18.99 2.85
CA ALA A 181 -21.45 -19.42 3.80
C ALA A 181 -20.76 -20.71 3.36
N ASP A 182 -21.50 -21.67 2.80
CA ASP A 182 -20.95 -22.93 2.30
C ASP A 182 -20.03 -22.69 1.09
N TRP A 183 -20.43 -21.82 0.17
CA TRP A 183 -19.58 -21.40 -0.95
C TRP A 183 -18.31 -20.70 -0.49
N LEU A 184 -18.37 -19.82 0.51
CA LEU A 184 -17.17 -19.19 1.08
C LEU A 184 -16.26 -20.22 1.75
N LYS A 185 -16.80 -21.18 2.47
CA LYS A 185 -16.02 -22.28 3.08
C LYS A 185 -15.33 -23.14 2.03
N SER A 186 -15.97 -23.42 0.89
CA SER A 186 -15.33 -24.15 -0.21
C SER A 186 -14.16 -23.36 -0.79
N ASN A 187 -14.27 -22.04 -0.92
CA ASN A 187 -13.15 -21.20 -1.36
C ASN A 187 -12.00 -21.16 -0.34
N ILE A 188 -12.27 -21.09 0.95
CA ILE A 188 -11.23 -21.20 1.99
C ILE A 188 -10.52 -22.56 1.87
N GLN A 189 -11.27 -23.64 1.60
CA GLN A 189 -10.70 -24.97 1.42
C GLN A 189 -9.76 -25.05 0.21
N LEU A 190 -10.04 -24.34 -0.89
CA LEU A 190 -9.14 -24.27 -2.06
C LEU A 190 -7.75 -23.75 -1.68
N TYR A 191 -7.65 -22.74 -0.82
CA TYR A 191 -6.35 -22.27 -0.30
C TYR A 191 -5.67 -23.34 0.54
N LYS A 192 -6.42 -23.97 1.44
CA LYS A 192 -5.88 -25.03 2.29
C LYS A 192 -5.36 -26.21 1.48
N ASP A 193 -6.09 -26.64 0.44
CA ASP A 193 -5.69 -27.69 -0.49
C ASP A 193 -4.47 -27.29 -1.34
N ALA A 194 -4.22 -26.01 -1.50
CA ALA A 194 -3.01 -25.48 -2.11
C ALA A 194 -1.81 -25.37 -1.13
N GLY A 195 -1.99 -25.79 0.12
CA GLY A 195 -0.96 -25.72 1.17
C GLY A 195 -0.83 -24.31 1.81
N VAL A 196 -1.86 -23.50 1.71
CA VAL A 196 -1.86 -22.11 2.19
C VAL A 196 -3.06 -21.88 3.12
N ASP A 197 -2.80 -21.39 4.32
CA ASP A 197 -3.88 -20.94 5.20
C ASP A 197 -4.32 -19.52 4.81
N LEU A 198 -5.60 -19.38 4.48
CA LEU A 198 -6.18 -18.07 4.25
C LEU A 198 -6.22 -17.29 5.58
N TYR A 199 -5.51 -16.16 5.65
CA TYR A 199 -5.47 -15.34 6.86
C TYR A 199 -6.73 -14.52 7.05
N GLY A 200 -7.26 -13.94 5.97
CA GLY A 200 -8.41 -13.06 6.05
C GLY A 200 -9.36 -13.18 4.86
N LEU A 201 -10.64 -12.97 5.14
CA LEU A 201 -11.72 -13.00 4.18
C LEU A 201 -12.59 -11.74 4.31
N SER A 202 -12.81 -11.04 3.20
CA SER A 202 -13.84 -10.01 3.10
C SER A 202 -15.09 -10.57 2.43
N LEU A 203 -16.22 -10.29 3.05
CA LEU A 203 -17.51 -10.81 2.58
C LEU A 203 -18.04 -10.07 1.35
N GLN A 204 -17.58 -8.83 1.10
CA GLN A 204 -17.98 -8.03 -0.06
C GLN A 204 -17.06 -6.85 -0.28
N ASN A 205 -16.61 -6.68 -1.53
CA ASN A 205 -15.92 -5.51 -2.04
C ASN A 205 -16.93 -4.39 -2.36
N GLU A 206 -16.64 -3.15 -2.00
CA GLU A 206 -17.32 -1.91 -2.43
C GLU A 206 -18.86 -2.01 -2.47
N LEU A 207 -19.47 -2.12 -1.32
CA LEU A 207 -20.86 -2.45 -1.08
C LEU A 207 -21.90 -1.51 -1.72
N MET A 208 -21.49 -0.32 -2.15
CA MET A 208 -22.37 0.66 -2.82
C MET A 208 -22.12 0.75 -4.33
N PHE A 209 -21.10 0.09 -4.84
CA PHE A 209 -20.70 0.30 -6.22
C PHE A 209 -21.24 -0.78 -7.15
N ARG A 210 -22.29 -0.45 -7.92
CA ARG A 210 -22.75 -1.29 -9.03
C ARG A 210 -21.78 -1.15 -10.19
N GLN A 211 -20.89 -2.10 -10.31
CA GLN A 211 -19.83 -2.10 -11.33
C GLN A 211 -20.33 -2.71 -12.65
N THR A 212 -19.58 -2.48 -13.74
CA THR A 212 -19.83 -3.12 -15.04
C THR A 212 -19.34 -4.57 -15.10
N PHE A 213 -18.68 -5.00 -14.05
CA PHE A 213 -18.19 -6.35 -13.79
C PHE A 213 -18.80 -6.89 -12.50
N ASN A 214 -18.25 -7.96 -11.91
CA ASN A 214 -18.74 -8.57 -10.68
C ASN A 214 -18.98 -7.52 -9.60
N SER A 215 -20.21 -7.47 -9.08
CA SER A 215 -20.55 -6.62 -7.94
C SER A 215 -21.80 -7.12 -7.23
N CYS A 216 -21.93 -6.75 -5.97
CA CYS A 216 -23.09 -7.01 -5.17
C CYS A 216 -23.25 -5.89 -4.15
N MET A 217 -24.48 -5.42 -3.97
CA MET A 217 -24.76 -4.18 -3.23
C MET A 217 -25.46 -4.48 -1.91
N TYR A 218 -25.13 -3.73 -0.88
CA TYR A 218 -25.73 -3.86 0.45
C TYR A 218 -25.96 -2.49 1.07
N THR A 219 -27.11 -2.31 1.72
CA THR A 219 -27.18 -1.26 2.74
C THR A 219 -26.36 -1.68 3.97
N SER A 220 -26.04 -0.74 4.85
CA SER A 220 -25.38 -1.06 6.13
C SER A 220 -26.17 -2.08 6.97
N ALA A 221 -27.50 -1.99 6.95
CA ALA A 221 -28.36 -2.94 7.64
C ALA A 221 -28.29 -4.35 7.04
N TRP A 222 -28.32 -4.46 5.71
CA TRP A 222 -28.22 -5.74 5.01
C TRP A 222 -26.86 -6.39 5.16
N PHE A 223 -25.80 -5.59 5.18
CA PHE A 223 -24.46 -6.09 5.47
C PHE A 223 -24.37 -6.70 6.88
N ASN A 224 -24.91 -6.00 7.88
CA ASN A 224 -24.94 -6.51 9.26
C ASN A 224 -25.75 -7.80 9.36
N GLU A 225 -26.92 -7.86 8.73
CA GLU A 225 -27.76 -9.06 8.68
C GLU A 225 -27.03 -10.25 8.08
N MET A 226 -26.40 -10.06 6.93
CA MET A 226 -25.60 -11.06 6.25
C MET A 226 -24.40 -11.50 7.12
N ALA A 227 -23.63 -10.56 7.63
CA ALA A 227 -22.45 -10.87 8.44
C ALA A 227 -22.81 -11.65 9.71
N ASN A 228 -23.91 -11.29 10.37
CA ASN A 228 -24.38 -11.97 11.59
C ASN A 228 -24.83 -13.41 11.36
N THR A 229 -25.23 -13.74 10.14
CA THR A 229 -25.65 -15.10 9.78
C THR A 229 -24.49 -15.93 9.18
N VAL A 230 -23.69 -15.32 8.31
CA VAL A 230 -22.65 -16.00 7.53
C VAL A 230 -21.40 -16.26 8.36
N VAL A 231 -20.93 -15.25 9.13
CA VAL A 231 -19.66 -15.35 9.84
C VAL A 231 -19.61 -16.47 10.88
N PRO A 232 -20.64 -16.68 11.73
CA PRO A 232 -20.63 -17.81 12.66
C PRO A 232 -20.50 -19.17 11.96
N LYS A 233 -21.10 -19.34 10.78
CA LYS A 233 -21.01 -20.57 9.98
C LYS A 233 -19.61 -20.79 9.41
N ILE A 234 -18.93 -19.73 9.01
CA ILE A 234 -17.52 -19.79 8.57
C ILE A 234 -16.63 -20.14 9.77
N LYS A 235 -16.78 -19.42 10.87
CA LYS A 235 -15.94 -19.57 12.08
C LYS A 235 -16.08 -20.94 12.73
N ALA A 236 -17.20 -21.61 12.57
CA ALA A 236 -17.40 -22.97 13.06
C ALA A 236 -16.42 -23.99 12.44
N ASN A 237 -16.00 -23.78 11.18
CA ASN A 237 -15.05 -24.64 10.47
C ASN A 237 -13.65 -24.02 10.38
N TYR A 238 -13.56 -22.71 10.31
CA TYR A 238 -12.32 -21.95 10.11
C TYR A 238 -12.19 -20.82 11.16
N PRO A 239 -12.00 -21.15 12.44
CA PRO A 239 -12.01 -20.17 13.54
C PRO A 239 -10.91 -19.12 13.45
N ASN A 240 -9.79 -19.45 12.78
CA ASN A 240 -8.62 -18.58 12.68
C ASN A 240 -8.69 -17.59 11.51
N VAL A 241 -9.57 -17.82 10.52
CA VAL A 241 -9.74 -16.88 9.40
C VAL A 241 -10.33 -15.58 9.93
N LYS A 242 -9.62 -14.47 9.73
CA LYS A 242 -10.10 -13.14 10.11
C LYS A 242 -11.14 -12.64 9.12
N ILE A 243 -12.22 -12.06 9.62
CA ILE A 243 -13.21 -11.38 8.77
C ILE A 243 -12.88 -9.89 8.78
N PHE A 244 -12.61 -9.33 7.61
CA PHE A 244 -12.34 -7.90 7.46
C PHE A 244 -13.42 -7.24 6.59
N GLY A 245 -13.71 -5.98 6.87
CA GLY A 245 -14.75 -5.21 6.17
C GLY A 245 -15.27 -4.04 7.03
N ALA A 246 -16.27 -3.32 6.59
CA ALA A 246 -16.82 -3.36 5.23
C ALA A 246 -15.94 -2.56 4.27
N GLU A 247 -15.43 -3.19 3.23
CA GLU A 247 -14.52 -2.55 2.26
C GLU A 247 -15.29 -1.57 1.36
N ASN A 248 -15.24 -0.29 1.69
CA ASN A 248 -15.74 0.78 0.85
C ASN A 248 -14.84 2.00 0.96
N MET A 249 -15.08 3.03 0.14
CA MET A 249 -14.27 4.24 0.12
C MET A 249 -14.21 4.88 1.50
N LEU A 250 -13.04 5.37 1.88
CA LEU A 250 -12.92 6.31 2.98
C LEU A 250 -13.74 7.56 2.66
N ASP A 251 -14.45 8.08 3.66
CA ASP A 251 -15.31 9.24 3.49
C ASP A 251 -14.54 10.41 2.88
N MET A 252 -15.08 10.97 1.79
CA MET A 252 -14.55 12.14 1.11
C MET A 252 -15.51 13.29 1.35
N GLU A 253 -14.99 14.47 1.62
CA GLU A 253 -15.67 15.69 2.04
C GLU A 253 -17.14 15.82 1.64
N GLY A 254 -18.04 15.70 2.63
CA GLY A 254 -19.48 15.95 2.46
C GLY A 254 -20.24 14.96 1.56
N LYS A 255 -19.66 13.79 1.27
CA LYS A 255 -20.26 12.72 0.48
C LYS A 255 -20.28 11.41 1.24
N ASP A 256 -20.81 11.43 2.41
CA ASP A 256 -20.78 10.36 3.39
C ASP A 256 -21.86 9.27 3.19
N GLU A 257 -22.86 9.49 2.31
CA GLU A 257 -23.98 8.56 2.10
C GLU A 257 -23.56 7.18 1.61
N ASN A 258 -22.42 7.11 0.91
CA ASN A 258 -21.95 5.90 0.22
C ASN A 258 -20.70 5.29 0.82
N TRP A 259 -20.17 5.84 1.91
CA TRP A 259 -18.80 5.62 2.31
C TRP A 259 -18.66 4.67 3.50
N SER A 260 -17.44 4.24 3.77
CA SER A 260 -17.11 3.34 4.88
C SER A 260 -17.67 3.81 6.22
N VAL A 261 -17.80 5.10 6.43
CA VAL A 261 -18.34 5.66 7.67
C VAL A 261 -19.73 5.13 8.02
N PHE A 262 -20.61 4.93 7.04
CA PHE A 262 -21.94 4.38 7.28
C PHE A 262 -21.91 2.91 7.65
N TYR A 263 -21.10 2.12 6.97
CA TYR A 263 -20.94 0.70 7.25
C TYR A 263 -20.28 0.49 8.61
N HIS A 264 -19.21 1.22 8.91
CA HIS A 264 -18.53 1.13 10.20
C HIS A 264 -19.39 1.64 11.35
N SER A 265 -20.24 2.66 11.12
CA SER A 265 -21.26 3.09 12.09
C SER A 265 -22.28 2.00 12.35
N GLY A 266 -22.75 1.30 11.33
CA GLY A 266 -23.66 0.16 11.45
C GLY A 266 -23.06 -1.00 12.22
N ILE A 267 -21.80 -1.35 11.89
CA ILE A 267 -21.04 -2.38 12.62
C ILE A 267 -20.91 -1.99 14.11
N LYS A 268 -20.48 -0.76 14.39
CA LYS A 268 -20.30 -0.26 15.76
C LYS A 268 -21.58 -0.27 16.60
N LYS A 269 -22.73 0.01 15.98
CA LYS A 269 -24.04 0.00 16.66
C LYS A 269 -24.56 -1.41 16.98
N SER A 270 -24.01 -2.43 16.36
CA SER A 270 -24.41 -3.83 16.53
C SER A 270 -23.34 -4.61 17.29
N VAL A 271 -23.61 -5.00 18.51
CA VAL A 271 -22.70 -5.82 19.33
C VAL A 271 -22.33 -7.11 18.61
N THR A 272 -23.31 -7.78 17.98
CA THR A 272 -23.11 -9.03 17.25
C THR A 272 -22.23 -8.81 16.01
N THR A 273 -22.51 -7.77 15.21
CA THR A 273 -21.69 -7.49 14.03
C THR A 273 -20.26 -7.07 14.43
N THR A 274 -20.16 -6.26 15.48
CA THR A 274 -18.83 -5.91 16.03
C THR A 274 -18.03 -7.14 16.43
N ALA A 275 -18.66 -8.15 17.04
CA ALA A 275 -17.98 -9.40 17.39
C ALA A 275 -17.58 -10.23 16.14
N ASN A 276 -18.38 -10.18 15.09
CA ASN A 276 -18.18 -10.95 13.86
C ASN A 276 -17.12 -10.34 12.92
N ILE A 277 -16.93 -9.03 12.93
CA ILE A 277 -15.92 -8.35 12.11
C ILE A 277 -14.63 -8.19 12.91
N ASP A 278 -13.59 -8.89 12.53
CA ASP A 278 -12.29 -8.85 13.24
C ASP A 278 -11.53 -7.54 12.96
N ILE A 279 -11.57 -7.05 11.72
CA ILE A 279 -10.76 -5.94 11.22
C ILE A 279 -11.65 -4.99 10.42
N LEU A 280 -11.56 -3.69 10.69
CA LEU A 280 -12.21 -2.67 9.87
C LEU A 280 -11.37 -2.43 8.60
N ALA A 281 -12.01 -2.40 7.44
CA ALA A 281 -11.31 -2.21 6.18
C ALA A 281 -11.92 -1.07 5.37
N VAL A 282 -11.04 -0.27 4.74
CA VAL A 282 -11.42 0.84 3.87
C VAL A 282 -10.63 0.80 2.57
N HIS A 283 -11.17 1.39 1.51
CA HIS A 283 -10.45 1.75 0.30
C HIS A 283 -9.98 3.19 0.40
N GLY A 284 -8.70 3.42 0.12
CA GLY A 284 -8.05 4.71 0.32
C GLY A 284 -7.94 5.56 -0.94
N TYR A 285 -8.82 5.38 -1.91
CA TYR A 285 -8.88 6.24 -3.10
C TYR A 285 -9.29 7.65 -2.71
N SER A 286 -8.32 8.44 -2.30
CA SER A 286 -8.51 9.83 -1.95
C SER A 286 -7.73 10.70 -2.92
N ASP A 287 -8.25 11.87 -3.21
CA ASP A 287 -7.55 12.92 -3.94
C ASP A 287 -6.61 13.72 -3.04
N GLY A 288 -6.63 13.45 -1.75
CA GLY A 288 -5.86 14.15 -0.75
C GLY A 288 -4.42 13.70 -0.73
N ILE A 289 -3.54 14.52 -1.27
CA ILE A 289 -2.11 14.26 -1.34
C ILE A 289 -1.29 15.10 -0.34
N ALA A 290 -1.96 15.92 0.47
CA ALA A 290 -1.32 16.74 1.48
C ALA A 290 -1.36 16.05 2.84
N ALA A 291 -0.18 15.77 3.40
CA ALA A 291 -0.02 15.00 4.64
C ALA A 291 0.04 15.86 5.90
N SER A 292 -0.18 17.17 5.83
CA SER A 292 -0.19 18.04 7.01
C SER A 292 -1.42 17.77 7.88
N SER A 293 -1.31 17.97 9.18
CA SER A 293 -2.40 17.74 10.16
C SER A 293 -3.67 18.55 9.88
N GLY A 294 -3.58 19.63 9.12
CA GLY A 294 -4.72 20.46 8.72
C GLY A 294 -5.39 20.05 7.42
N SER A 295 -4.79 19.09 6.66
CA SER A 295 -5.32 18.68 5.36
C SER A 295 -6.64 17.90 5.49
N ALA A 296 -7.44 17.90 4.42
CA ALA A 296 -8.67 17.11 4.34
C ALA A 296 -8.36 15.61 4.54
N LEU A 297 -7.33 15.09 3.89
CA LEU A 297 -6.90 13.70 4.00
C LEU A 297 -6.55 13.33 5.45
N ALA A 298 -5.72 14.13 6.14
CA ALA A 298 -5.37 13.88 7.53
C ALA A 298 -6.60 13.89 8.45
N LYS A 299 -7.55 14.79 8.20
CA LYS A 299 -8.82 14.85 8.95
C LYS A 299 -9.67 13.60 8.73
N MET A 300 -9.81 13.14 7.48
CA MET A 300 -10.56 11.92 7.16
C MET A 300 -9.97 10.72 7.91
N TRP A 301 -8.66 10.51 7.82
CA TRP A 301 -7.98 9.43 8.52
C TRP A 301 -8.11 9.55 10.05
N THR A 302 -7.92 10.75 10.59
CA THR A 302 -8.08 11.01 12.03
C THR A 302 -9.51 10.73 12.51
N ASN A 303 -10.51 11.16 11.75
CA ASN A 303 -11.92 10.93 12.05
C ASN A 303 -12.26 9.44 12.04
N HIS A 304 -11.76 8.69 11.05
CA HIS A 304 -11.96 7.25 11.00
C HIS A 304 -11.37 6.56 12.24
N ALA A 305 -10.13 6.89 12.58
CA ALA A 305 -9.48 6.32 13.77
C ALA A 305 -10.22 6.67 15.07
N ALA A 306 -10.61 7.94 15.24
CA ALA A 306 -11.30 8.42 16.44
C ALA A 306 -12.72 7.89 16.58
N GLN A 307 -13.44 7.70 15.48
CA GLN A 307 -14.83 7.25 15.51
C GLN A 307 -14.97 5.73 15.56
N PHE A 308 -14.05 4.98 14.96
CA PHE A 308 -14.21 3.55 14.74
C PHE A 308 -13.08 2.71 15.33
N SER A 309 -11.90 2.67 14.74
CA SER A 309 -10.88 1.69 15.13
C SER A 309 -10.45 1.81 16.59
N THR A 310 -10.21 3.01 17.08
CA THR A 310 -9.80 3.23 18.48
C THR A 310 -10.88 2.86 19.49
N PRO A 311 -12.13 3.41 19.42
CA PRO A 311 -13.15 3.09 20.42
C PRO A 311 -13.70 1.66 20.31
N MET A 312 -13.59 1.02 19.14
CA MET A 312 -13.97 -0.38 18.98
C MET A 312 -12.83 -1.34 19.34
N ASN A 313 -11.63 -0.83 19.62
CA ASN A 313 -10.42 -1.61 19.83
C ASN A 313 -10.18 -2.63 18.71
N LYS A 314 -10.31 -2.17 17.46
CA LYS A 314 -10.11 -2.99 16.27
C LYS A 314 -8.97 -2.44 15.42
N GLN A 315 -8.25 -3.36 14.80
CA GLN A 315 -7.33 -3.01 13.73
C GLN A 315 -8.10 -2.40 12.55
N ALA A 316 -7.44 -1.50 11.83
CA ALA A 316 -7.97 -0.92 10.62
C ALA A 316 -6.97 -1.10 9.48
N TRP A 317 -7.46 -1.57 8.33
CA TRP A 317 -6.69 -1.82 7.14
C TRP A 317 -7.14 -0.93 5.99
N MET A 318 -6.20 -0.36 5.28
CA MET A 318 -6.45 0.17 3.94
C MET A 318 -6.19 -0.96 2.95
N THR A 319 -7.25 -1.51 2.37
CA THR A 319 -7.20 -2.75 1.58
C THR A 319 -7.15 -2.53 0.09
N GLU A 320 -7.34 -1.28 -0.37
CA GLU A 320 -7.23 -0.93 -1.79
C GLU A 320 -7.01 0.56 -2.01
N THR A 321 -6.02 0.91 -2.82
CA THR A 321 -5.79 2.26 -3.36
C THR A 321 -4.85 2.23 -4.57
N SER A 322 -4.97 3.22 -5.44
CA SER A 322 -4.09 3.49 -6.59
C SER A 322 -4.30 4.92 -7.10
N GLY A 323 -3.97 5.18 -8.36
CA GLY A 323 -4.21 6.48 -8.98
C GLY A 323 -2.98 7.38 -9.06
N TYR A 324 -1.79 6.87 -8.73
CA TYR A 324 -0.52 7.61 -8.75
C TYR A 324 0.27 7.29 -10.02
N VAL A 325 0.81 8.33 -10.66
CA VAL A 325 1.75 8.14 -11.77
C VAL A 325 3.15 7.83 -11.26
N ASP A 326 3.97 7.20 -12.11
CA ASP A 326 5.35 6.84 -11.75
C ASP A 326 6.34 8.02 -11.80
N ALA A 327 5.92 9.19 -12.30
CA ALA A 327 6.67 10.43 -12.16
C ALA A 327 6.84 10.78 -10.67
N TRP A 328 7.92 11.49 -10.33
CA TRP A 328 8.22 11.84 -8.95
C TRP A 328 7.17 12.78 -8.34
N GLU A 329 6.86 13.85 -9.04
CA GLU A 329 5.80 14.79 -8.68
C GLU A 329 4.57 14.58 -9.58
N LYS A 330 3.50 15.31 -9.31
CA LYS A 330 2.26 15.20 -10.08
C LYS A 330 2.47 15.52 -11.56
N THR A 331 1.71 14.85 -12.42
CA THR A 331 1.67 15.09 -13.85
C THR A 331 0.21 15.39 -14.25
N GLY A 332 -0.08 16.60 -14.67
CA GLY A 332 -1.46 17.07 -14.84
C GLY A 332 -2.19 17.00 -13.49
N ASP A 333 -3.34 16.35 -13.47
CA ASP A 333 -4.15 16.17 -12.26
C ASP A 333 -3.78 14.90 -11.47
N LYS A 334 -2.90 14.03 -11.99
CA LYS A 334 -2.52 12.78 -11.33
C LYS A 334 -1.34 13.00 -10.38
N PRO A 335 -1.47 12.55 -9.11
CA PRO A 335 -0.39 12.64 -8.14
C PRO A 335 0.77 11.71 -8.51
N GLY A 336 1.99 12.11 -8.12
CA GLY A 336 3.22 11.37 -8.38
C GLY A 336 3.63 10.45 -7.22
N ALA A 337 4.80 9.83 -7.37
CA ALA A 337 5.32 8.88 -6.40
C ALA A 337 5.64 9.51 -5.03
N LEU A 338 6.08 10.78 -4.97
CA LEU A 338 6.26 11.50 -3.71
C LEU A 338 4.92 11.68 -2.97
N ASN A 339 3.82 11.90 -3.72
CA ASN A 339 2.49 12.00 -3.15
C ASN A 339 2.02 10.65 -2.57
N LEU A 340 2.37 9.52 -3.20
CA LEU A 340 2.10 8.19 -2.64
C LEU A 340 2.78 8.02 -1.27
N ALA A 341 4.01 8.50 -1.10
CA ALA A 341 4.68 8.45 0.21
C ALA A 341 3.91 9.23 1.28
N MET A 342 3.37 10.40 0.92
CA MET A 342 2.57 11.22 1.83
C MET A 342 1.22 10.58 2.15
N ASP A 343 0.61 9.88 1.21
CA ASP A 343 -0.63 9.14 1.44
C ASP A 343 -0.41 7.93 2.38
N ILE A 344 0.63 7.12 2.13
CA ILE A 344 1.02 6.04 3.05
C ILE A 344 1.30 6.60 4.46
N HIS A 345 2.06 7.69 4.56
CA HIS A 345 2.29 8.38 5.83
C HIS A 345 0.97 8.77 6.49
N SER A 346 0.05 9.36 5.76
CA SER A 346 -1.23 9.84 6.30
C SER A 346 -2.08 8.70 6.85
N GLY A 347 -2.20 7.60 6.13
CA GLY A 347 -2.91 6.41 6.60
C GLY A 347 -2.29 5.82 7.86
N LEU A 348 -0.96 5.69 7.89
CA LEU A 348 -0.24 5.14 9.04
C LEU A 348 -0.25 6.10 10.25
N TYR A 349 -0.04 7.39 10.03
CA TYR A 349 0.15 8.38 11.10
C TYR A 349 -1.18 8.87 11.69
N PHE A 350 -2.12 9.27 10.83
CA PHE A 350 -3.41 9.83 11.26
C PHE A 350 -4.49 8.75 11.38
N GLY A 351 -4.52 7.79 10.47
CA GLY A 351 -5.51 6.72 10.43
C GLY A 351 -5.25 5.55 11.37
N ASN A 352 -4.06 5.45 11.95
CA ASN A 352 -3.61 4.27 12.68
C ASN A 352 -3.82 2.97 11.89
N MET A 353 -3.64 3.03 10.55
CA MET A 353 -3.79 1.85 9.70
C MET A 353 -2.71 0.81 10.04
N SER A 354 -3.15 -0.42 10.26
CA SER A 354 -2.26 -1.57 10.54
C SER A 354 -1.78 -2.27 9.27
N ALA A 355 -2.45 -2.04 8.15
CA ALA A 355 -2.06 -2.58 6.85
C ALA A 355 -2.31 -1.59 5.72
N TRP A 356 -1.55 -1.75 4.64
CA TRP A 356 -1.67 -0.97 3.41
C TRP A 356 -1.52 -1.90 2.20
N VAL A 357 -2.56 -1.98 1.35
CA VAL A 357 -2.62 -2.88 0.20
C VAL A 357 -2.89 -2.08 -1.07
N TRP A 358 -1.98 -2.17 -2.03
CA TRP A 358 -2.03 -1.44 -3.29
C TRP A 358 -2.88 -2.18 -4.35
N TRP A 359 -3.52 -1.47 -5.24
CA TRP A 359 -4.24 -1.95 -6.42
C TRP A 359 -3.56 -1.44 -7.71
N GLN A 360 -2.86 -2.27 -8.51
CA GLN A 360 -2.46 -3.67 -8.33
C GLN A 360 -0.93 -3.79 -8.38
N GLY A 361 -0.40 -5.00 -8.07
CA GLY A 361 1.05 -5.23 -8.07
C GLY A 361 1.70 -5.02 -9.43
N SER A 362 1.18 -5.67 -10.48
CA SER A 362 1.76 -5.64 -11.83
C SER A 362 0.67 -5.79 -12.90
N GLN A 363 0.81 -5.12 -14.06
CA GLN A 363 -0.22 -5.08 -15.11
C GLN A 363 0.27 -5.22 -16.54
N GLY A 364 1.53 -5.56 -16.78
CA GLY A 364 2.09 -5.56 -18.13
C GLY A 364 2.41 -4.16 -18.67
N THR A 365 2.05 -3.10 -17.96
CA THR A 365 2.37 -1.70 -18.25
C THR A 365 2.61 -0.92 -16.95
N MET A 366 3.38 0.17 -17.05
CA MET A 366 3.51 1.13 -15.95
C MET A 366 2.44 2.21 -16.10
N ASN A 367 1.34 2.05 -15.35
CA ASN A 367 0.24 3.01 -15.32
C ASN A 367 -0.09 3.41 -13.87
N GLU A 368 -1.17 4.15 -13.66
CA GLU A 368 -1.58 4.61 -12.32
C GLU A 368 -2.00 3.48 -11.37
N PHE A 369 -2.30 2.30 -11.89
CA PHE A 369 -2.75 1.16 -11.09
C PHE A 369 -1.60 0.24 -10.67
N SER A 370 -0.54 0.12 -11.46
CA SER A 370 0.54 -0.85 -11.25
C SER A 370 1.71 -0.25 -10.43
N LEU A 371 2.28 -1.04 -9.51
CA LEU A 371 3.56 -0.73 -8.86
C LEU A 371 4.75 -1.06 -9.76
N MET A 372 4.61 -2.07 -10.59
CA MET A 372 5.67 -2.61 -11.45
C MET A 372 5.09 -3.18 -12.75
N ASN A 373 5.96 -3.46 -13.71
CA ASN A 373 5.62 -4.17 -14.93
C ASN A 373 6.52 -5.40 -15.06
N GLY A 374 5.98 -6.59 -14.83
CA GLY A 374 6.81 -7.76 -14.63
C GLY A 374 7.84 -7.50 -13.53
N THR A 375 9.13 -7.64 -13.82
CA THR A 375 10.22 -7.32 -12.88
C THR A 375 10.75 -5.90 -13.00
N THR A 376 10.23 -5.10 -13.95
CA THR A 376 10.60 -3.70 -14.13
C THR A 376 9.94 -2.83 -13.08
N THR A 377 10.71 -2.02 -12.38
CA THR A 377 10.25 -1.18 -11.26
C THR A 377 10.46 0.29 -11.55
N GLY A 378 9.64 1.13 -10.93
CA GLY A 378 9.74 2.58 -11.02
C GLY A 378 9.74 3.28 -9.66
N LYS A 379 9.33 4.55 -9.64
CA LYS A 379 9.35 5.37 -8.43
C LYS A 379 8.31 4.93 -7.40
N LYS A 380 7.08 4.56 -7.82
CA LYS A 380 6.05 4.03 -6.91
C LYS A 380 6.51 2.78 -6.18
N TYR A 381 7.16 1.86 -6.89
CA TYR A 381 7.77 0.69 -6.29
C TYR A 381 8.82 1.07 -5.25
N SER A 382 9.72 2.00 -5.61
CA SER A 382 10.82 2.44 -4.75
C SER A 382 10.30 3.16 -3.49
N VAL A 383 9.24 3.94 -3.64
CA VAL A 383 8.50 4.56 -2.52
C VAL A 383 7.88 3.50 -1.62
N SER A 384 7.13 2.56 -2.19
CA SER A 384 6.52 1.48 -1.41
C SER A 384 7.56 0.66 -0.65
N LYS A 385 8.73 0.40 -1.27
CA LYS A 385 9.85 -0.31 -0.65
C LYS A 385 10.40 0.43 0.58
N GLN A 386 10.38 1.77 0.63
CA GLN A 386 10.78 2.55 1.81
C GLN A 386 9.96 2.20 3.06
N PHE A 387 8.72 1.75 2.87
CA PHE A 387 7.84 1.30 3.94
C PHE A 387 7.82 -0.22 4.08
N TYR A 388 7.48 -0.95 3.01
CA TYR A 388 7.18 -2.38 3.03
C TYR A 388 8.37 -3.24 3.48
N ARG A 389 9.56 -2.89 2.99
CA ARG A 389 10.80 -3.62 3.28
C ARG A 389 11.23 -3.48 4.73
N TYR A 390 11.05 -2.29 5.30
CA TYR A 390 11.67 -1.92 6.58
C TYR A 390 10.69 -1.89 7.76
N ILE A 391 9.39 -1.79 7.51
CA ILE A 391 8.35 -1.84 8.53
C ILE A 391 7.69 -3.21 8.47
N ARG A 392 8.09 -4.10 9.37
CA ARG A 392 7.66 -5.50 9.32
C ARG A 392 6.47 -5.77 10.25
N PRO A 393 5.66 -6.84 10.00
CA PRO A 393 4.59 -7.25 10.90
C PRO A 393 5.07 -7.34 12.34
N GLY A 394 4.25 -6.87 13.27
CA GLY A 394 4.59 -6.75 14.68
C GLY A 394 5.32 -5.47 15.08
N ALA A 395 5.72 -4.63 14.12
CA ALA A 395 6.25 -3.32 14.43
C ALA A 395 5.15 -2.42 15.01
N VAL A 396 5.43 -1.75 16.11
CA VAL A 396 4.52 -0.81 16.78
C VAL A 396 4.91 0.60 16.39
N ARG A 397 3.95 1.37 15.86
CA ARG A 397 4.18 2.79 15.61
C ARG A 397 4.35 3.52 16.95
N VAL A 398 5.37 4.36 17.04
CA VAL A 398 5.65 5.21 18.20
C VAL A 398 5.53 6.68 17.82
N LYS A 399 5.38 7.56 18.81
CA LYS A 399 5.24 8.99 18.55
C LYS A 399 6.50 9.56 17.93
N SER A 400 6.30 10.30 16.86
CA SER A 400 7.35 11.06 16.16
C SER A 400 6.85 12.47 15.87
N THR A 401 7.74 13.46 15.95
CA THR A 401 7.44 14.85 15.63
C THR A 401 8.60 15.49 14.92
N SER A 402 8.33 16.44 14.05
CA SER A 402 9.32 17.29 13.39
C SER A 402 9.18 18.74 13.84
N SER A 403 10.28 19.48 13.90
CA SER A 403 10.28 20.93 14.10
C SER A 403 10.00 21.74 12.82
N ASP A 404 9.85 21.05 11.67
CA ASP A 404 9.58 21.66 10.37
C ASP A 404 8.31 21.01 9.78
N GLN A 405 7.38 21.85 9.31
CA GLN A 405 6.07 21.42 8.81
C GLN A 405 6.14 20.66 7.47
N ASP A 406 7.20 20.84 6.71
CA ASP A 406 7.42 20.13 5.43
C ASP A 406 8.02 18.73 5.62
N PHE A 407 8.31 18.37 6.87
CA PHE A 407 8.88 17.06 7.22
C PHE A 407 7.85 16.16 7.90
N PHE A 408 7.45 15.12 7.18
CA PHE A 408 6.53 14.09 7.67
C PHE A 408 7.33 12.89 8.17
N VAL A 409 7.09 12.47 9.40
CA VAL A 409 7.89 11.43 10.07
C VAL A 409 6.99 10.37 10.68
N THR A 410 7.25 9.11 10.35
CA THR A 410 6.70 7.94 11.05
C THR A 410 7.81 7.09 11.62
N ALA A 411 7.66 6.63 12.86
CA ALA A 411 8.65 5.81 13.54
C ALA A 411 8.03 4.52 14.09
N PHE A 412 8.78 3.43 13.99
CA PHE A 412 8.34 2.10 14.33
C PHE A 412 9.40 1.35 15.14
N LEU A 413 8.94 0.57 16.10
CA LEU A 413 9.75 -0.29 16.94
C LEU A 413 9.22 -1.73 16.84
N ASN A 414 10.03 -2.66 16.38
CA ASN A 414 9.73 -4.09 16.42
C ASN A 414 10.62 -4.78 17.45
N THR A 415 10.10 -4.94 18.65
CA THR A 415 10.87 -5.52 19.77
C THR A 415 11.21 -6.98 19.54
N ALA A 416 10.34 -7.73 18.86
CA ALA A 416 10.59 -9.15 18.55
C ALA A 416 11.76 -9.34 17.57
N LYS A 417 11.92 -8.42 16.63
CA LYS A 417 13.04 -8.42 15.66
C LYS A 417 14.21 -7.53 16.08
N GLY A 418 14.09 -6.76 17.15
CA GLY A 418 15.10 -5.79 17.57
C GLY A 418 15.32 -4.65 16.59
N THR A 419 14.32 -4.33 15.73
CA THR A 419 14.49 -3.31 14.69
C THR A 419 13.83 -1.98 15.04
N HIS A 420 14.47 -0.89 14.62
CA HIS A 420 13.95 0.47 14.66
C HIS A 420 13.90 1.01 13.23
N THR A 421 12.75 1.52 12.82
CA THR A 421 12.57 2.10 11.48
C THR A 421 11.98 3.50 11.61
N ILE A 422 12.58 4.48 10.93
CA ILE A 422 12.09 5.86 10.88
C ILE A 422 12.00 6.25 9.41
N VAL A 423 10.80 6.55 8.92
CA VAL A 423 10.58 7.06 7.57
C VAL A 423 10.39 8.58 7.65
N ILE A 424 11.15 9.30 6.87
CA ILE A 424 11.20 10.77 6.82
C ILE A 424 10.90 11.20 5.38
N ILE A 425 9.92 12.07 5.20
CA ILE A 425 9.59 12.66 3.91
C ILE A 425 9.86 14.15 4.01
N ASN A 426 10.80 14.65 3.23
CA ASN A 426 10.95 16.09 3.00
C ASN A 426 10.12 16.48 1.78
N SER A 427 8.96 17.07 1.99
CA SER A 427 8.08 17.56 0.92
C SER A 427 8.41 18.99 0.48
N GLY A 428 9.29 19.67 1.22
CA GLY A 428 9.70 21.04 0.97
C GLY A 428 10.66 21.18 -0.23
N SER A 429 10.95 22.40 -0.60
CA SER A 429 11.81 22.78 -1.73
C SER A 429 13.28 23.02 -1.33
N ALA A 430 13.64 22.84 -0.06
CA ALA A 430 14.99 23.09 0.45
C ALA A 430 15.58 21.86 1.13
N ASP A 431 16.89 21.68 0.94
CA ASP A 431 17.68 20.71 1.69
C ASP A 431 17.77 21.11 3.16
N LYS A 432 17.72 20.15 4.07
CA LYS A 432 17.81 20.38 5.51
C LYS A 432 18.82 19.44 6.17
N ALA A 433 19.47 19.94 7.23
CA ALA A 433 20.24 19.12 8.14
C ALA A 433 19.32 18.57 9.25
N VAL A 434 19.18 17.26 9.32
CA VAL A 434 18.26 16.58 10.24
C VAL A 434 19.01 16.00 11.42
N SER A 435 18.58 16.29 12.65
CA SER A 435 19.01 15.60 13.87
C SER A 435 17.87 14.77 14.42
N ILE A 436 18.18 13.53 14.84
CA ILE A 436 17.19 12.64 15.46
C ILE A 436 17.51 12.50 16.93
N LYS A 437 16.52 12.74 17.78
CA LYS A 437 16.62 12.62 19.23
C LYS A 437 15.50 11.76 19.81
N GLY A 438 15.79 11.10 20.90
CA GLY A 438 14.86 10.26 21.66
C GLY A 438 15.66 9.42 22.64
N ASN A 439 14.97 8.93 23.68
CA ASN A 439 15.61 8.09 24.70
C ASN A 439 15.83 6.67 24.13
N ASP A 440 16.99 6.10 24.44
CA ASP A 440 17.38 4.73 24.06
C ASP A 440 17.21 4.41 22.57
N LEU A 441 17.43 5.38 21.70
CA LEU A 441 17.53 5.13 20.26
C LEU A 441 18.86 4.44 19.95
N PRO A 442 18.90 3.60 18.89
CA PRO A 442 20.16 3.13 18.34
C PRO A 442 21.08 4.31 18.03
N THR A 443 22.36 4.16 18.31
CA THR A 443 23.36 5.20 18.00
C THR A 443 23.55 5.37 16.52
N THR A 444 23.40 4.31 15.73
CA THR A 444 23.65 4.29 14.29
C THR A 444 22.49 3.67 13.54
N PHE A 445 22.14 4.28 12.41
CA PHE A 445 21.13 3.83 11.47
C PHE A 445 21.73 3.74 10.07
N LYS A 446 21.33 2.71 9.31
CA LYS A 446 21.52 2.67 7.86
C LYS A 446 20.49 3.59 7.21
N MET A 447 20.94 4.46 6.32
CA MET A 447 20.08 5.40 5.59
C MET A 447 19.85 4.92 4.16
N TYR A 448 18.59 4.77 3.80
CA TYR A 448 18.11 4.46 2.45
C TYR A 448 17.34 5.65 1.89
N ARG A 449 17.52 5.96 0.61
CA ARG A 449 16.95 7.16 0.02
C ARG A 449 16.27 6.90 -1.32
N THR A 450 15.17 7.63 -1.58
CA THR A 450 14.50 7.70 -2.87
C THR A 450 14.27 9.18 -3.22
N ASN A 451 14.59 9.56 -4.45
CA ASN A 451 14.40 10.91 -4.98
C ASN A 451 13.92 10.88 -6.44
N SER A 452 13.80 12.04 -7.08
CA SER A 452 13.44 12.15 -8.50
C SER A 452 14.49 11.60 -9.47
N GLY A 453 15.76 11.53 -9.03
CA GLY A 453 16.91 11.07 -9.82
C GLY A 453 17.09 9.54 -9.77
N THR A 454 18.32 9.10 -9.60
CA THR A 454 18.71 7.68 -9.69
C THR A 454 18.55 6.88 -8.39
N GLU A 455 18.29 7.53 -7.27
CA GLU A 455 18.14 6.85 -5.99
C GLU A 455 16.75 6.22 -5.89
N ASN A 456 16.73 4.91 -5.72
CA ASN A 456 15.52 4.07 -5.71
C ASN A 456 15.54 3.13 -4.50
N CYS A 457 15.32 3.68 -3.32
CA CYS A 457 15.51 3.02 -2.03
C CYS A 457 16.95 2.51 -1.88
N THR A 458 17.88 3.37 -2.27
CA THR A 458 19.32 3.08 -2.33
C THR A 458 19.93 3.32 -0.96
N TYR A 459 20.79 2.39 -0.50
CA TYR A 459 21.62 2.63 0.67
C TYR A 459 22.60 3.78 0.37
N ILE A 460 22.66 4.76 1.24
CA ILE A 460 23.50 5.95 1.09
C ILE A 460 24.72 5.88 2.03
N LYS A 461 24.46 5.73 3.32
CA LYS A 461 25.50 5.68 4.37
C LYS A 461 24.87 5.32 5.72
N ASP A 462 25.72 5.08 6.68
CA ASP A 462 25.32 5.08 8.07
C ASP A 462 25.24 6.50 8.63
N VAL A 463 24.27 6.77 9.48
CA VAL A 463 24.05 8.05 10.16
C VAL A 463 23.90 7.84 11.66
N ASN A 464 24.37 8.80 12.46
CA ASN A 464 24.27 8.73 13.91
C ASN A 464 23.06 9.53 14.41
N SER A 465 22.36 8.98 15.42
CA SER A 465 21.36 9.70 16.19
C SER A 465 22.02 10.63 17.21
N GLY A 466 21.25 11.50 17.84
CA GLY A 466 21.68 12.44 18.88
C GLY A 466 21.65 13.89 18.40
N VAL A 467 21.49 14.81 19.37
CA VAL A 467 21.30 16.24 19.09
C VAL A 467 22.53 16.93 18.45
N SER A 468 23.72 16.40 18.70
CA SER A 468 24.97 16.91 18.11
C SER A 468 25.24 16.37 16.72
N ASN A 469 24.56 15.31 16.31
CA ASN A 469 24.71 14.71 15.00
C ASN A 469 23.64 15.25 14.05
N SER A 470 24.00 15.37 12.78
CA SER A 470 23.05 15.71 11.72
C SER A 470 23.47 15.10 10.39
N PHE A 471 22.49 14.87 9.53
CA PHE A 471 22.69 14.40 8.16
C PHE A 471 21.75 15.17 7.21
N ALA A 472 22.19 15.32 5.98
CA ALA A 472 21.39 16.02 4.97
C ALA A 472 20.23 15.16 4.48
N VAL A 473 19.05 15.77 4.42
CA VAL A 473 17.87 15.25 3.74
C VAL A 473 17.49 16.24 2.65
N PRO A 474 17.77 15.93 1.38
CA PRO A 474 17.50 16.82 0.26
C PRO A 474 16.00 17.15 0.11
N ALA A 475 15.72 18.24 -0.60
CA ALA A 475 14.37 18.63 -1.01
C ALA A 475 13.67 17.50 -1.75
N LYS A 476 12.36 17.40 -1.59
CA LYS A 476 11.52 16.42 -2.32
C LYS A 476 12.07 14.98 -2.26
N THR A 477 12.41 14.51 -1.07
CA THR A 477 13.12 13.23 -0.88
C THR A 477 12.48 12.41 0.23
N ILE A 478 12.54 11.09 0.09
CA ILE A 478 12.15 10.13 1.12
C ILE A 478 13.42 9.44 1.63
N VAL A 479 13.52 9.37 2.95
CA VAL A 479 14.61 8.67 3.65
C VAL A 479 14.01 7.66 4.62
N THR A 480 14.48 6.42 4.57
CA THR A 480 14.24 5.43 5.62
C THR A 480 15.53 5.18 6.38
N LEU A 481 15.45 5.34 7.69
CA LEU A 481 16.50 4.97 8.62
C LEU A 481 16.13 3.64 9.27
N GLN A 482 17.05 2.69 9.23
CA GLN A 482 16.85 1.36 9.78
C GLN A 482 18.02 0.97 10.68
N ALA A 483 17.73 0.53 11.89
CA ALA A 483 18.68 -0.06 12.82
C ALA A 483 18.16 -1.37 13.40
N GLY A 484 19.06 -2.19 13.91
CA GLY A 484 18.81 -3.58 14.27
C GLY A 484 19.06 -4.51 13.07
N GLY A 485 18.79 -5.80 13.18
CA GLY A 485 19.08 -6.81 12.17
C GLY A 485 18.52 -6.53 10.76
N ASP A 486 18.69 -7.45 9.83
CA ASP A 486 18.05 -7.33 8.51
C ASP A 486 16.53 -7.23 8.70
N ALA A 487 15.90 -6.32 7.95
CA ALA A 487 14.47 -6.10 8.05
C ALA A 487 13.64 -7.28 7.49
N LEU A 488 14.22 -8.17 6.66
CA LEU A 488 13.57 -9.40 6.20
C LEU A 488 13.58 -10.50 7.23
#